data_aea721651550dcdc93912ac6de24e403
#
_entry.id   aea721651550dcdc93912ac6de24e403
#
_cell.length_a   1.000
_cell.length_b   1.000
_cell.length_c   1.000
_cell.angle_alpha   90.00
_cell.angle_beta   90.00
_cell.angle_gamma   90.00
#
_symmetry.space_group_name_H-M   'P 1'
#
loop_
_entity.id
_entity.type
_entity.pdbx_description
1 polymer ?
#
loop_
_entity_poly.entity_id
_entity_poly.type
_entity_poly.pdbx_seq_one_letter_code
_entity_poly.pdbx_strand_id
1 'polypeptide(L)'
;AEVVNKKKDMRIVSVTVIPTIADCSGRIWFTDLQLQEGPGLTGYAPHTETCLQKFREDGEIKAPVWFNGVVRSEETVVLFNMGKTAAPLDIHIYPKSDMAAGTVRLAQGVGGQRAVFPNAVKAEDDVALLASTRECTKNGVPEKKEGFYQYSAAWDSKHKVALEGGKTAQLLFTMQEMQEGGDVR
;
A
#
# COMPACT_ATOMS: atom_id res chain seq x y z
N ALA A 1 23.13 17.35 11.31
CA ALA A 1 23.65 16.32 10.42
C ALA A 1 24.92 15.74 11.04
N GLU A 2 25.04 14.43 11.02
CA GLU A 2 26.23 13.73 11.47
C GLU A 2 26.94 13.12 10.27
N VAL A 3 28.26 13.32 10.18
CA VAL A 3 29.07 12.80 9.09
C VAL A 3 29.85 11.60 9.61
N VAL A 4 29.62 10.45 9.01
CA VAL A 4 30.33 9.22 9.32
C VAL A 4 31.36 8.95 8.22
N ASN A 5 32.65 8.94 8.58
CA ASN A 5 33.72 8.65 7.65
C ASN A 5 34.07 7.16 7.64
N LYS A 6 33.94 6.55 6.47
CA LYS A 6 34.37 5.17 6.25
C LYS A 6 35.88 5.09 6.16
N LYS A 7 36.49 4.11 6.84
CA LYS A 7 37.92 3.75 6.62
C LYS A 7 38.08 3.16 5.21
N LYS A 8 39.17 3.54 4.55
CA LYS A 8 39.38 3.30 3.10
C LYS A 8 39.21 1.83 2.68
N ASP A 9 39.57 0.90 3.50
CA ASP A 9 39.60 -0.54 3.18
C ASP A 9 38.51 -1.35 3.88
N MET A 10 37.45 -0.67 4.40
CA MET A 10 36.35 -1.32 5.09
C MET A 10 35.05 -1.18 4.34
N ARG A 11 34.29 -2.26 4.27
CA ARG A 11 32.92 -2.25 3.76
C ARG A 11 31.95 -2.00 4.92
N ILE A 12 31.06 -1.04 4.76
CA ILE A 12 29.94 -0.87 5.70
C ILE A 12 28.94 -2.00 5.42
N VAL A 13 28.65 -2.80 6.42
CA VAL A 13 27.70 -3.93 6.33
C VAL A 13 26.30 -3.49 6.73
N SER A 14 26.20 -2.61 7.73
CA SER A 14 24.92 -2.08 8.20
C SER A 14 25.11 -0.71 8.84
N VAL A 15 24.07 0.09 8.82
CA VAL A 15 23.94 1.33 9.57
C VAL A 15 22.67 1.24 10.40
N THR A 16 22.79 1.41 11.71
CA THR A 16 21.65 1.39 12.63
C THR A 16 21.47 2.76 13.24
N VAL A 17 20.29 3.33 13.11
CA VAL A 17 19.92 4.57 13.78
C VAL A 17 19.06 4.21 14.99
N ILE A 18 19.51 4.59 16.17
CA ILE A 18 18.82 4.33 17.43
C ILE A 18 18.37 5.66 18.03
N PRO A 19 17.09 6.03 17.88
CA PRO A 19 16.55 7.18 18.60
C PRO A 19 16.53 6.86 20.10
N THR A 20 17.15 7.70 20.89
CA THR A 20 17.18 7.54 22.34
C THR A 20 16.45 8.70 23.00
N ILE A 21 15.55 8.37 23.91
CA ILE A 21 14.83 9.34 24.75
C ILE A 21 15.22 9.06 26.18
N ALA A 22 15.72 10.08 26.87
CA ALA A 22 16.09 10.01 28.28
C ALA A 22 15.39 11.11 29.07
N ASP A 23 15.00 10.81 30.29
CA ASP A 23 14.44 11.75 31.27
C ASP A 23 13.19 12.54 30.82
N CYS A 24 12.39 11.95 29.92
CA CYS A 24 11.14 12.54 29.47
C CYS A 24 10.06 11.49 29.27
N SER A 25 8.79 11.90 29.33
CA SER A 25 7.63 11.08 28.98
C SER A 25 6.88 11.72 27.81
N GLY A 26 6.34 10.91 26.91
CA GLY A 26 5.60 11.42 25.77
C GLY A 26 5.65 10.47 24.57
N ARG A 27 5.20 11.00 23.43
CA ARG A 27 5.28 10.29 22.14
C ARG A 27 6.11 11.15 21.19
N ILE A 28 7.02 10.50 20.48
CA ILE A 28 7.84 11.14 19.44
C ILE A 28 7.59 10.39 18.14
N TRP A 29 7.39 11.16 17.08
CA TRP A 29 7.28 10.66 15.72
C TRP A 29 8.53 11.06 14.96
N PHE A 30 9.12 10.10 14.28
CA PHE A 30 10.26 10.34 13.40
C PHE A 30 9.80 10.16 11.96
N THR A 31 10.19 11.08 11.09
CA THR A 31 9.90 11.04 9.65
C THR A 31 11.10 11.61 8.88
N ASP A 32 11.14 11.34 7.59
CA ASP A 32 12.11 11.92 6.66
C ASP A 32 13.58 11.66 7.05
N LEU A 33 13.86 10.46 7.57
CA LEU A 33 15.23 10.04 7.82
C LEU A 33 15.93 9.79 6.48
N GLN A 34 17.04 10.47 6.26
CA GLN A 34 17.84 10.34 5.05
C GLN A 34 19.27 9.94 5.38
N LEU A 35 19.75 8.88 4.73
CA LEU A 35 21.14 8.51 4.65
C LEU A 35 21.62 8.77 3.23
N GLN A 36 22.63 9.59 3.09
CA GLN A 36 23.13 10.04 1.81
C GLN A 36 24.64 9.92 1.75
N GLU A 37 25.16 9.44 0.62
CA GLU A 37 26.57 9.47 0.30
C GLU A 37 26.93 10.83 -0.29
N GLY A 38 28.03 11.44 0.14
CA GLY A 38 28.54 12.68 -0.40
C GLY A 38 28.95 13.72 0.65
N PRO A 39 29.57 14.81 0.20
CA PRO A 39 30.16 15.81 1.09
C PRO A 39 29.15 16.80 1.70
N GLY A 40 27.90 16.80 1.27
CA GLY A 40 26.90 17.74 1.74
C GLY A 40 25.50 17.17 1.69
N LEU A 41 24.64 17.63 2.61
CA LEU A 41 23.22 17.29 2.60
C LEU A 41 22.50 18.03 1.47
N THR A 42 21.71 17.29 0.73
CA THR A 42 20.70 17.84 -0.19
C THR A 42 19.34 17.92 0.51
N GLY A 43 18.34 18.48 -0.15
CA GLY A 43 16.96 18.37 0.31
C GLY A 43 16.54 16.91 0.41
N TYR A 44 15.58 16.60 1.29
CA TYR A 44 15.04 15.26 1.40
C TYR A 44 14.51 14.78 0.06
N ALA A 45 14.98 13.63 -0.36
CA ALA A 45 14.44 12.92 -1.51
C ALA A 45 14.15 11.47 -1.10
N PRO A 46 12.95 10.95 -1.36
CA PRO A 46 12.69 9.54 -1.16
C PRO A 46 13.66 8.73 -2.00
N HIS A 47 14.18 7.64 -1.42
CA HIS A 47 15.11 6.77 -2.15
C HIS A 47 14.37 6.14 -3.32
N THR A 48 14.85 6.38 -4.54
CA THR A 48 14.19 5.93 -5.77
C THR A 48 14.02 4.41 -5.82
N GLU A 49 14.98 3.68 -5.28
CA GLU A 49 14.86 2.23 -5.16
C GLU A 49 13.76 1.81 -4.19
N THR A 50 13.52 2.55 -3.12
CA THR A 50 12.42 2.27 -2.19
C THR A 50 11.05 2.49 -2.86
N CYS A 51 10.97 3.43 -3.80
CA CYS A 51 9.77 3.68 -4.58
C CYS A 51 9.59 2.72 -5.77
N LEU A 52 10.66 2.09 -6.23
CA LEU A 52 10.70 1.31 -7.48
C LEU A 52 11.08 -0.15 -7.30
N GLN A 53 11.61 -0.54 -6.13
CA GLN A 53 12.03 -1.93 -5.90
C GLN A 53 10.90 -2.78 -5.35
N LYS A 54 10.81 -3.98 -5.91
CA LYS A 54 10.13 -5.09 -5.27
C LYS A 54 10.96 -5.50 -4.04
N PHE A 55 10.43 -5.24 -2.86
CA PHE A 55 11.06 -5.75 -1.64
C PHE A 55 11.08 -7.28 -1.68
N ARG A 56 12.26 -7.83 -1.49
CA ARG A 56 12.42 -9.27 -1.27
C ARG A 56 12.68 -9.50 0.22
N GLU A 57 11.88 -10.36 0.81
CA GLU A 57 12.10 -10.91 2.14
C GLU A 57 12.10 -12.43 1.99
N ASP A 58 13.09 -13.08 2.53
CA ASP A 58 13.30 -14.54 2.39
C ASP A 58 13.32 -15.04 0.94
N GLY A 59 13.78 -14.22 0.00
CA GLY A 59 13.85 -14.57 -1.42
C GLY A 59 12.55 -14.33 -2.20
N GLU A 60 11.44 -14.04 -1.53
CA GLU A 60 10.17 -13.74 -2.16
C GLU A 60 9.99 -12.24 -2.43
N ILE A 61 9.30 -11.92 -3.52
CA ILE A 61 8.97 -10.54 -3.86
C ILE A 61 7.74 -10.13 -3.07
N LYS A 62 7.88 -9.14 -2.18
CA LYS A 62 6.73 -8.52 -1.49
C LYS A 62 6.22 -7.33 -2.27
N ALA A 63 4.93 -7.25 -2.42
CA ALA A 63 4.28 -6.07 -2.97
C ALA A 63 4.38 -4.90 -1.97
N PRO A 64 4.74 -3.68 -2.42
CA PRO A 64 4.68 -2.51 -1.56
C PRO A 64 3.23 -2.23 -1.12
N VAL A 65 3.07 -1.71 0.09
CA VAL A 65 1.79 -1.22 0.58
C VAL A 65 1.64 0.23 0.17
N TRP A 66 0.65 0.52 -0.67
CA TRP A 66 0.44 1.88 -1.20
C TRP A 66 -0.55 2.70 -0.39
N PHE A 67 -1.50 2.04 0.22
CA PHE A 67 -2.49 2.70 1.05
C PHE A 67 -2.92 1.78 2.18
N ASN A 68 -2.82 2.30 3.38
CA ASN A 68 -3.36 1.70 4.59
C ASN A 68 -4.07 2.81 5.36
N GLY A 69 -5.37 2.86 5.27
CA GLY A 69 -6.14 3.95 5.86
C GLY A 69 -7.57 3.55 6.19
N VAL A 70 -8.29 4.46 6.80
CA VAL A 70 -9.68 4.28 7.23
C VAL A 70 -10.57 5.16 6.38
N VAL A 71 -11.63 4.56 5.83
CA VAL A 71 -12.67 5.26 5.06
C VAL A 71 -13.99 5.21 5.80
N ARG A 72 -14.82 6.22 5.59
CA ARG A 72 -16.17 6.32 6.15
C ARG A 72 -17.18 6.63 5.06
N SER A 73 -18.24 5.84 4.98
CA SER A 73 -19.31 5.96 3.98
C SER A 73 -18.81 5.85 2.55
N GLU A 74 -18.29 6.92 1.99
CA GLU A 74 -17.79 6.95 0.62
C GLU A 74 -16.56 7.85 0.53
N GLU A 75 -15.48 7.29 0.01
CA GLU A 75 -14.19 7.97 -0.12
C GLU A 75 -13.54 7.64 -1.47
N THR A 76 -12.75 8.55 -1.98
CA THR A 76 -11.89 8.31 -3.13
C THR A 76 -10.44 8.19 -2.67
N VAL A 77 -9.87 7.02 -2.86
CA VAL A 77 -8.46 6.76 -2.62
C VAL A 77 -7.71 7.00 -3.92
N VAL A 78 -6.67 7.79 -3.88
CA VAL A 78 -5.78 8.02 -5.02
C VAL A 78 -4.54 7.18 -4.81
N LEU A 79 -4.30 6.25 -5.74
CA LEU A 79 -3.09 5.45 -5.79
C LEU A 79 -2.24 5.92 -6.97
N PHE A 80 -0.95 6.03 -6.74
CA PHE A 80 -0.03 6.42 -7.79
C PHE A 80 0.76 5.20 -8.26
N ASN A 81 0.51 4.77 -9.49
CA ASN A 81 1.26 3.70 -10.12
C ASN A 81 2.38 4.32 -10.96
N MET A 82 3.59 4.27 -10.46
CA MET A 82 4.78 4.79 -11.15
C MET A 82 5.29 3.86 -12.25
N GLY A 83 4.70 2.67 -12.39
CA GLY A 83 5.00 1.76 -13.48
C GLY A 83 4.50 2.28 -14.83
N LYS A 84 5.03 1.74 -15.92
CA LYS A 84 4.66 2.12 -17.28
C LYS A 84 3.34 1.51 -17.75
N THR A 85 2.86 0.50 -17.05
CA THR A 85 1.64 -0.24 -17.40
C THR A 85 0.68 -0.33 -16.22
N ALA A 86 -0.58 -0.66 -16.48
CA ALA A 86 -1.52 -1.01 -15.44
C ALA A 86 -1.00 -2.21 -14.63
N ALA A 87 -1.14 -2.15 -13.32
CA ALA A 87 -0.69 -3.19 -12.40
C ALA A 87 -1.90 -3.84 -11.69
N PRO A 88 -1.83 -5.14 -11.36
CA PRO A 88 -2.82 -5.78 -10.51
C PRO A 88 -2.89 -5.06 -9.17
N LEU A 89 -4.11 -4.89 -8.65
CA LEU A 89 -4.37 -4.23 -7.38
C LEU A 89 -5.05 -5.21 -6.44
N ASP A 90 -4.39 -5.50 -5.33
CA ASP A 90 -4.93 -6.31 -4.26
C ASP A 90 -5.51 -5.40 -3.17
N ILE A 91 -6.72 -5.72 -2.74
CA ILE A 91 -7.47 -4.90 -1.80
C ILE A 91 -7.98 -5.77 -0.68
N HIS A 92 -7.68 -5.37 0.55
CA HIS A 92 -8.31 -5.90 1.75
C HIS A 92 -9.17 -4.82 2.39
N ILE A 93 -10.36 -5.20 2.80
CA ILE A 93 -11.35 -4.34 3.47
C ILE A 93 -11.67 -4.97 4.82
N TYR A 94 -11.39 -4.24 5.88
CA TYR A 94 -11.67 -4.65 7.26
C TYR A 94 -12.77 -3.78 7.85
N PRO A 95 -14.04 -4.20 7.78
CA PRO A 95 -15.15 -3.44 8.35
C PRO A 95 -14.99 -3.25 9.86
N LYS A 96 -15.29 -2.06 10.36
CA LYS A 96 -15.30 -1.77 11.81
C LYS A 96 -16.68 -1.94 12.45
N SER A 97 -17.67 -2.29 11.66
CA SER A 97 -19.03 -2.61 12.07
C SER A 97 -19.73 -3.42 11.00
N ASP A 98 -20.77 -4.14 11.38
CA ASP A 98 -21.58 -4.89 10.43
C ASP A 98 -22.18 -3.98 9.37
N MET A 99 -22.18 -4.45 8.13
CA MET A 99 -22.72 -3.74 6.96
C MET A 99 -23.67 -4.66 6.19
N ALA A 100 -24.75 -4.08 5.67
CA ALA A 100 -25.75 -4.80 4.93
C ALA A 100 -25.20 -5.30 3.58
N ALA A 101 -25.86 -6.32 3.05
CA ALA A 101 -25.55 -6.92 1.75
C ALA A 101 -25.55 -5.87 0.62
N GLY A 102 -24.57 -5.95 -0.29
CA GLY A 102 -24.45 -5.07 -1.45
C GLY A 102 -24.02 -3.63 -1.15
N THR A 103 -23.66 -3.32 0.10
CA THR A 103 -23.25 -1.95 0.48
C THR A 103 -21.75 -1.70 0.30
N VAL A 104 -20.93 -2.75 0.31
CA VAL A 104 -19.48 -2.63 0.06
C VAL A 104 -19.23 -2.68 -1.45
N ARG A 105 -18.72 -1.58 -1.98
CA ARG A 105 -18.53 -1.39 -3.43
C ARG A 105 -17.19 -0.73 -3.71
N LEU A 106 -16.59 -1.14 -4.81
CA LEU A 106 -15.37 -0.56 -5.35
C LEU A 106 -15.63 -0.07 -6.77
N ALA A 107 -15.14 1.09 -7.13
CA ALA A 107 -15.21 1.60 -8.50
C ALA A 107 -13.93 2.32 -8.87
N GLN A 108 -13.48 2.18 -10.10
CA GLN A 108 -12.32 2.84 -10.65
C GLN A 108 -12.74 4.00 -11.53
N GLY A 109 -12.43 5.22 -11.10
CA GLY A 109 -12.73 6.43 -11.87
C GLY A 109 -14.20 6.62 -12.18
N VAL A 110 -14.47 7.46 -13.17
CA VAL A 110 -15.82 7.69 -13.70
C VAL A 110 -16.05 6.75 -14.88
N GLY A 111 -17.01 5.85 -14.76
CA GLY A 111 -17.32 4.87 -15.82
C GLY A 111 -16.34 3.71 -15.93
N GLY A 112 -15.42 3.56 -14.97
CA GLY A 112 -14.46 2.47 -14.92
C GLY A 112 -15.04 1.17 -14.36
N GLN A 113 -14.14 0.23 -14.10
CA GLN A 113 -14.49 -1.07 -13.52
C GLN A 113 -15.07 -0.91 -12.12
N ARG A 114 -16.03 -1.75 -11.79
CA ARG A 114 -16.63 -1.77 -10.45
C ARG A 114 -16.85 -3.19 -9.98
N ALA A 115 -16.73 -3.39 -8.67
CA ALA A 115 -17.11 -4.62 -7.99
C ALA A 115 -18.07 -4.31 -6.83
N VAL A 116 -19.01 -5.21 -6.59
CA VAL A 116 -19.93 -5.16 -5.47
C VAL A 116 -19.83 -6.48 -4.72
N PHE A 117 -19.76 -6.41 -3.41
CA PHE A 117 -19.85 -7.59 -2.55
C PHE A 117 -21.31 -7.83 -2.17
N PRO A 118 -21.96 -8.88 -2.74
CA PRO A 118 -23.40 -9.06 -2.61
C PRO A 118 -23.84 -9.50 -1.22
N ASN A 119 -22.94 -10.12 -0.45
CA ASN A 119 -23.25 -10.62 0.88
C ASN A 119 -22.97 -9.58 1.96
N ALA A 120 -23.66 -9.70 3.09
CA ALA A 120 -23.39 -8.88 4.26
C ALA A 120 -21.99 -9.18 4.83
N VAL A 121 -21.34 -8.16 5.38
CA VAL A 121 -20.07 -8.27 6.05
C VAL A 121 -20.21 -7.92 7.52
N LYS A 122 -19.45 -8.59 8.38
CA LYS A 122 -19.43 -8.35 9.81
C LYS A 122 -18.24 -7.51 10.20
N ALA A 123 -18.29 -6.96 11.39
CA ALA A 123 -17.13 -6.32 11.99
C ALA A 123 -15.94 -7.29 12.02
N GLU A 124 -14.76 -6.77 11.71
CA GLU A 124 -13.48 -7.49 11.66
C GLU A 124 -13.38 -8.62 10.62
N ASP A 125 -14.36 -8.77 9.71
CA ASP A 125 -14.16 -9.63 8.53
C ASP A 125 -12.97 -9.11 7.70
N ASP A 126 -12.25 -10.00 7.06
CA ASP A 126 -11.30 -9.69 5.99
C ASP A 126 -11.97 -9.97 4.65
N VAL A 127 -12.41 -8.93 3.98
CA VAL A 127 -12.98 -9.03 2.63
C VAL A 127 -11.88 -8.67 1.64
N ALA A 128 -11.38 -9.66 0.92
CA ALA A 128 -10.27 -9.49 0.01
C ALA A 128 -10.69 -9.62 -1.45
N LEU A 129 -10.20 -8.71 -2.27
CA LEU A 129 -10.25 -8.77 -3.72
C LEU A 129 -8.82 -8.73 -4.25
N LEU A 130 -8.31 -9.89 -4.63
CA LEU A 130 -6.94 -10.10 -5.04
C LEU A 130 -6.86 -10.18 -6.56
N ALA A 131 -6.47 -9.09 -7.20
CA ALA A 131 -6.34 -9.06 -8.65
C ALA A 131 -5.12 -9.87 -9.12
N SER A 132 -4.08 -9.96 -8.30
CA SER A 132 -2.86 -10.72 -8.60
C SER A 132 -3.12 -12.22 -8.77
N THR A 133 -4.00 -12.79 -7.95
CA THR A 133 -4.41 -14.21 -8.00
C THR A 133 -5.78 -14.42 -8.63
N ARG A 134 -6.53 -13.34 -8.91
CA ARG A 134 -7.91 -13.34 -9.42
C ARG A 134 -8.92 -13.95 -8.45
N GLU A 135 -8.68 -13.77 -7.17
CA GLU A 135 -9.52 -14.31 -6.12
C GLU A 135 -10.38 -13.22 -5.46
N CYS A 136 -11.51 -13.64 -4.94
CA CYS A 136 -12.34 -12.87 -4.03
C CYS A 136 -12.63 -13.75 -2.83
N THR A 137 -12.26 -13.29 -1.64
CA THR A 137 -12.42 -14.09 -0.42
C THR A 137 -13.03 -13.26 0.71
N LYS A 138 -13.65 -13.96 1.65
CA LYS A 138 -14.03 -13.41 2.96
C LYS A 138 -13.46 -14.34 4.04
N ASN A 139 -12.58 -13.80 4.87
CA ASN A 139 -11.85 -14.57 5.89
C ASN A 139 -11.08 -15.77 5.29
N GLY A 140 -10.49 -15.58 4.10
CA GLY A 140 -9.77 -16.62 3.38
C GLY A 140 -10.64 -17.66 2.66
N VAL A 141 -11.96 -17.58 2.76
CA VAL A 141 -12.90 -18.47 2.07
C VAL A 141 -13.39 -17.79 0.79
N PRO A 142 -13.44 -18.50 -0.36
CA PRO A 142 -13.96 -17.94 -1.60
C PRO A 142 -15.33 -17.31 -1.43
N GLU A 143 -15.49 -16.08 -1.92
CA GLU A 143 -16.70 -15.29 -1.78
C GLU A 143 -17.17 -14.77 -3.15
N LYS A 144 -18.48 -14.57 -3.29
CA LYS A 144 -19.06 -14.02 -4.51
C LYS A 144 -18.81 -12.52 -4.61
N LYS A 145 -18.55 -12.06 -5.83
CA LYS A 145 -18.57 -10.66 -6.19
C LYS A 145 -19.37 -10.45 -7.47
N GLU A 146 -19.95 -9.29 -7.61
CA GLU A 146 -20.57 -8.85 -8.85
C GLU A 146 -19.66 -7.82 -9.52
N GLY A 147 -19.51 -7.95 -10.82
CA GLY A 147 -18.67 -7.06 -11.61
C GLY A 147 -17.18 -7.41 -11.57
N PHE A 148 -16.39 -6.47 -12.03
CA PHE A 148 -14.98 -6.69 -12.32
C PHE A 148 -14.15 -5.50 -11.84
N TYR A 149 -13.06 -5.79 -11.12
CA TYR A 149 -12.17 -4.78 -10.59
C TYR A 149 -10.78 -5.38 -10.44
N GLN A 150 -9.81 -4.97 -11.25
CA GLN A 150 -8.54 -5.68 -11.30
C GLN A 150 -7.29 -4.80 -11.30
N TYR A 151 -7.33 -3.59 -11.85
CA TYR A 151 -6.11 -2.89 -12.17
C TYR A 151 -6.06 -1.49 -11.57
N SER A 152 -4.87 -1.11 -11.13
CA SER A 152 -4.49 0.27 -11.01
C SER A 152 -3.94 0.73 -12.35
N ALA A 153 -4.53 1.76 -12.96
CA ALA A 153 -4.01 2.37 -14.16
C ALA A 153 -2.59 2.94 -13.92
N ALA A 154 -1.79 3.06 -14.99
CA ALA A 154 -0.55 3.81 -14.89
C ALA A 154 -0.83 5.26 -14.47
N TRP A 155 0.07 5.84 -13.69
CA TRP A 155 0.00 7.19 -13.10
C TRP A 155 -1.05 7.31 -11.97
N ASP A 156 -1.86 8.36 -11.97
CA ASP A 156 -2.86 8.53 -10.93
C ASP A 156 -4.08 7.64 -11.20
N SER A 157 -4.44 6.86 -10.21
CA SER A 157 -5.57 5.95 -10.28
C SER A 157 -6.50 6.26 -9.12
N LYS A 158 -7.74 6.63 -9.45
CA LYS A 158 -8.76 6.99 -8.47
C LYS A 158 -9.65 5.79 -8.20
N HIS A 159 -9.65 5.35 -6.96
CA HIS A 159 -10.42 4.21 -6.49
C HIS A 159 -11.48 4.68 -5.51
N LYS A 160 -12.73 4.64 -5.94
CA LYS A 160 -13.86 4.99 -5.10
C LYS A 160 -14.28 3.78 -4.28
N VAL A 161 -14.27 3.93 -2.98
CA VAL A 161 -14.76 2.93 -2.04
C VAL A 161 -16.04 3.45 -1.45
N ALA A 162 -17.13 2.70 -1.58
CA ALA A 162 -18.41 3.00 -0.99
C ALA A 162 -18.80 1.92 0.00
N LEU A 163 -19.15 2.33 1.20
CA LEU A 163 -19.63 1.52 2.30
C LEU A 163 -21.06 1.90 2.64
N GLU A 164 -21.69 1.15 3.53
CA GLU A 164 -22.96 1.57 4.12
C GLU A 164 -22.83 2.93 4.81
N GLY A 165 -23.83 3.79 4.65
CA GLY A 165 -23.81 5.16 5.18
C GLY A 165 -23.49 5.21 6.68
N GLY A 166 -22.53 6.06 7.06
CA GLY A 166 -22.07 6.22 8.43
C GLY A 166 -21.13 5.14 8.94
N LYS A 167 -20.93 4.05 8.20
CA LYS A 167 -20.04 2.95 8.58
C LYS A 167 -18.59 3.22 8.16
N THR A 168 -17.67 2.51 8.80
CA THR A 168 -16.24 2.70 8.66
C THR A 168 -15.55 1.37 8.38
N ALA A 169 -14.56 1.37 7.51
CA ALA A 169 -13.67 0.24 7.28
C ALA A 169 -12.21 0.70 7.17
N GLN A 170 -11.30 -0.15 7.59
CA GLN A 170 -9.90 -0.02 7.26
C GLN A 170 -9.67 -0.64 5.89
N LEU A 171 -8.86 0.01 5.08
CA LEU A 171 -8.49 -0.45 3.74
C LEU A 171 -6.99 -0.66 3.66
N LEU A 172 -6.60 -1.75 3.02
CA LEU A 172 -5.23 -2.02 2.64
C LEU A 172 -5.19 -2.27 1.14
N PHE A 173 -4.53 -1.39 0.40
CA PHE A 173 -4.23 -1.58 -1.01
C PHE A 173 -2.78 -1.99 -1.18
N THR A 174 -2.54 -3.03 -1.95
CA THR A 174 -1.21 -3.46 -2.34
C THR A 174 -1.13 -3.59 -3.85
N MET A 175 0.01 -3.24 -4.42
CA MET A 175 0.22 -3.22 -5.84
C MET A 175 1.68 -3.53 -6.15
N GLN A 176 1.92 -4.26 -7.25
CA GLN A 176 3.25 -4.46 -7.81
C GLN A 176 3.39 -3.61 -9.06
N GLU A 177 4.34 -2.71 -9.05
CA GLU A 177 4.64 -1.94 -10.25
C GLU A 177 5.37 -2.79 -11.28
N MET A 178 4.92 -2.66 -12.53
CA MET A 178 5.57 -3.32 -13.67
C MET A 178 6.55 -2.34 -14.32
N GLN A 179 7.82 -2.67 -14.28
CA GLN A 179 8.85 -1.99 -15.06
C GLN A 179 9.17 -2.81 -16.30
N GLU A 180 9.43 -2.13 -17.41
CA GLU A 180 10.05 -2.78 -18.57
C GLU A 180 11.40 -3.33 -18.14
N GLY A 181 11.65 -4.61 -18.49
CA GLY A 181 12.83 -5.35 -18.08
C GLY A 181 14.10 -4.55 -18.27
N GLY A 182 14.58 -3.98 -17.21
CA GLY A 182 15.88 -3.41 -17.05
C GLY A 182 16.73 -4.41 -16.32
N ASP A 183 17.95 -4.59 -16.77
CA ASP A 183 18.95 -5.46 -16.19
C ASP A 183 18.91 -5.39 -14.65
N VAL A 184 18.58 -6.51 -14.06
CA VAL A 184 18.87 -6.75 -12.65
C VAL A 184 20.36 -6.98 -12.57
N ARG A 185 21.10 -5.93 -12.30
CA ARG A 185 22.52 -6.03 -11.92
C ARG A 185 22.65 -6.38 -10.45
#